data_a0fc2592e99ef635eb036e4c3de82d3e
#
_entry.id   a0fc2592e99ef635eb036e4c3de82d3e
#
_cell.length_a   1.000
_cell.length_b   1.000
_cell.length_c   1.000
_cell.angle_alpha   90.00
_cell.angle_beta   90.00
_cell.angle_gamma   90.00
#
_symmetry.space_group_name_H-M   'P 1'
#
loop_
_entity.id
_entity.type
_entity.pdbx_description
1 polymer ?
#
loop_
_entity_poly.entity_id
_entity_poly.type
_entity_poly.pdbx_seq_one_letter_code
_entity_poly.pdbx_strand_id
1 'polypeptide(L)'
;YLRKFGKATVPDFIGDRYYSKLARAVAVLCAIFICMTYIMGQMRGVGVVFSQLFGIEIAAGVMIGAAIVFLYAGLGGMKGITYTQVAQYCVMAFAYTIPAIYIAMALTNNFIPQLGLIGNYTKGEEVIPFLQKLNNINVELGFQEYTSGKLSTINMFCITAALMCGTAGLPHVIVRFFTVKSVKAVRTSACWTLAFIAVIYLTAPTIGAFSRVNLIEQLNNTRYDEVPEWFDEFETTAQM
;
A
#
# COMPACT_ATOMS: atom_id res chain seq x y z
N TYR A 1 -0.90 22.58 15.17
CA TYR A 1 -0.46 22.62 16.58
C TYR A 1 1.00 22.18 16.73
N LEU A 2 1.38 20.98 16.31
CA LEU A 2 2.74 20.45 16.45
C LEU A 2 3.80 21.39 15.88
N ARG A 3 3.61 21.92 14.67
CA ARG A 3 4.55 22.88 14.06
C ARG A 3 4.65 24.18 14.83
N LYS A 4 3.54 24.68 15.40
CA LYS A 4 3.53 25.90 16.22
C LYS A 4 4.26 25.70 17.56
N PHE A 5 4.19 24.49 18.12
CA PHE A 5 4.81 24.15 19.40
C PHE A 5 6.35 24.08 19.31
N GLY A 6 6.90 23.82 18.14
CA GLY A 6 8.34 23.92 17.85
C GLY A 6 9.21 22.80 18.38
N LYS A 7 8.66 21.70 18.89
CA LYS A 7 9.43 20.53 19.34
C LYS A 7 9.61 19.51 18.22
N ALA A 8 10.77 18.87 18.20
CA ALA A 8 11.17 17.97 17.11
C ALA A 8 10.57 16.56 17.24
N THR A 9 10.18 16.14 18.45
CA THR A 9 9.69 14.78 18.69
C THR A 9 8.32 14.75 19.36
N VAL A 10 7.55 13.69 19.14
CA VAL A 10 6.25 13.47 19.78
C VAL A 10 6.38 13.30 21.29
N PRO A 11 7.34 12.52 21.82
CA PRO A 11 7.55 12.41 23.25
C PRO A 11 7.86 13.76 23.95
N ASP A 12 8.66 14.61 23.30
CA ASP A 12 8.93 15.94 23.85
C ASP A 12 7.69 16.82 23.89
N PHE A 13 6.87 16.77 22.81
CA PHE A 13 5.58 17.46 22.79
C PHE A 13 4.68 17.01 23.93
N ILE A 14 4.57 15.69 24.17
CA ILE A 14 3.74 15.12 25.24
C ILE A 14 4.30 15.55 26.61
N GLY A 15 5.61 15.40 26.82
CA GLY A 15 6.26 15.77 28.07
C GLY A 15 6.03 17.24 28.46
N ASP A 16 6.16 18.14 27.50
CA ASP A 16 5.98 19.58 27.72
C ASP A 16 4.48 19.95 27.84
N ARG A 17 3.59 19.25 27.09
CA ARG A 17 2.15 19.52 27.14
C ARG A 17 1.53 19.13 28.48
N TYR A 18 1.99 18.04 29.08
CA TYR A 18 1.49 17.50 30.35
C TYR A 18 2.39 17.84 31.53
N TYR A 19 3.50 18.58 31.33
CA TYR A 19 4.46 18.96 32.38
C TYR A 19 4.95 17.76 33.20
N SER A 20 5.08 16.57 32.57
CA SER A 20 5.38 15.32 33.26
C SER A 20 6.53 14.58 32.60
N LYS A 21 7.58 14.30 33.40
CA LYS A 21 8.70 13.44 32.96
C LYS A 21 8.26 12.00 32.75
N LEU A 22 7.31 11.51 33.54
CA LEU A 22 6.76 10.17 33.39
C LEU A 22 5.98 10.03 32.06
N ALA A 23 5.13 11.01 31.75
CA ALA A 23 4.42 11.01 30.46
C ALA A 23 5.38 11.00 29.25
N ARG A 24 6.49 11.73 29.32
CA ARG A 24 7.55 11.70 28.31
C ARG A 24 8.19 10.30 28.20
N ALA A 25 8.54 9.69 29.33
CA ALA A 25 9.16 8.36 29.33
C ALA A 25 8.22 7.29 28.73
N VAL A 26 6.94 7.28 29.12
CA VAL A 26 5.93 6.38 28.55
C VAL A 26 5.78 6.62 27.05
N ALA A 27 5.73 7.88 26.61
CA ALA A 27 5.62 8.21 25.18
C ALA A 27 6.84 7.74 24.36
N VAL A 28 8.06 7.78 24.94
CA VAL A 28 9.27 7.22 24.30
C VAL A 28 9.15 5.71 24.14
N LEU A 29 8.76 4.99 25.18
CA LEU A 29 8.59 3.54 25.14
C LEU A 29 7.53 3.13 24.08
N CYS A 30 6.40 3.82 24.06
CA CYS A 30 5.36 3.59 23.06
C CYS A 30 5.89 3.87 21.64
N ALA A 31 6.62 4.96 21.44
CA ALA A 31 7.19 5.29 20.13
C ALA A 31 8.18 4.24 19.64
N ILE A 32 9.06 3.74 20.52
CA ILE A 32 10.00 2.67 20.20
C ILE A 32 9.25 1.40 19.81
N PHE A 33 8.25 0.98 20.60
CA PHE A 33 7.45 -0.21 20.32
C PHE A 33 6.73 -0.12 18.95
N ILE A 34 6.09 1.00 18.67
CA ILE A 34 5.42 1.26 17.38
C ILE A 34 6.42 1.19 16.22
N CYS A 35 7.56 1.88 16.35
CA CYS A 35 8.57 1.90 15.30
C CYS A 35 9.17 0.50 15.05
N MET A 36 9.46 -0.27 16.09
CA MET A 36 9.99 -1.63 15.97
C MET A 36 9.00 -2.56 15.26
N THR A 37 7.74 -2.53 15.66
CA THR A 37 6.68 -3.33 15.02
C THR A 37 6.51 -2.96 13.56
N TYR A 38 6.53 -1.66 13.24
CA TYR A 38 6.43 -1.18 11.88
C TYR A 38 7.62 -1.63 11.01
N ILE A 39 8.84 -1.50 11.52
CA ILE A 39 10.07 -1.90 10.80
C ILE A 39 10.07 -3.41 10.53
N MET A 40 9.67 -4.24 11.48
CA MET A 40 9.60 -5.70 11.28
C MET A 40 8.68 -6.07 10.11
N GLY A 41 7.50 -5.45 10.02
CA GLY A 41 6.59 -5.67 8.90
C GLY A 41 7.16 -5.22 7.56
N GLN A 42 7.79 -4.05 7.52
CA GLN A 42 8.40 -3.50 6.30
C GLN A 42 9.61 -4.33 5.83
N MET A 43 10.49 -4.74 6.73
CA MET A 43 11.67 -5.53 6.39
C MET A 43 11.31 -6.91 5.85
N ARG A 44 10.25 -7.54 6.35
CA ARG A 44 9.73 -8.78 5.77
C ARG A 44 9.32 -8.60 4.31
N GLY A 45 8.59 -7.52 3.99
CA GLY A 45 8.22 -7.20 2.61
C GLY A 45 9.43 -7.00 1.70
N VAL A 46 10.43 -6.26 2.16
CA VAL A 46 11.71 -6.06 1.44
C VAL A 46 12.40 -7.41 1.21
N GLY A 47 12.48 -8.26 2.24
CA GLY A 47 13.10 -9.58 2.15
C GLY A 47 12.44 -10.48 1.10
N VAL A 48 11.11 -10.51 1.06
CA VAL A 48 10.36 -11.30 0.06
C VAL A 48 10.65 -10.80 -1.37
N VAL A 49 10.65 -9.48 -1.60
CA VAL A 49 10.93 -8.89 -2.92
C VAL A 49 12.35 -9.22 -3.37
N PHE A 50 13.36 -9.05 -2.49
CA PHE A 50 14.74 -9.39 -2.84
C PHE A 50 14.91 -10.90 -3.07
N SER A 51 14.26 -11.74 -2.28
CA SER A 51 14.26 -13.18 -2.46
C SER A 51 13.74 -13.56 -3.85
N GLN A 52 12.62 -13.00 -4.27
CA GLN A 52 12.03 -13.27 -5.58
C GLN A 52 12.88 -12.76 -6.75
N LEU A 53 13.45 -11.55 -6.61
CA LEU A 53 14.24 -10.95 -7.70
C LEU A 53 15.63 -11.59 -7.89
N PHE A 54 16.25 -12.04 -6.80
CA PHE A 54 17.62 -12.54 -6.83
C PHE A 54 17.74 -14.04 -6.57
N GLY A 55 16.64 -14.74 -6.30
CA GLY A 55 16.66 -16.17 -5.97
C GLY A 55 17.42 -16.50 -4.68
N ILE A 56 17.45 -15.57 -3.70
CA ILE A 56 18.18 -15.71 -2.44
C ILE A 56 17.21 -15.97 -1.28
N GLU A 57 17.72 -16.48 -0.17
CA GLU A 57 16.93 -16.65 1.05
C GLU A 57 16.38 -15.32 1.56
N ILE A 58 15.15 -15.33 2.09
CA ILE A 58 14.46 -14.13 2.62
C ILE A 58 15.31 -13.40 3.65
N ALA A 59 16.01 -14.14 4.52
CA ALA A 59 16.89 -13.55 5.52
C ALA A 59 18.04 -12.74 4.90
N ALA A 60 18.66 -13.26 3.84
CA ALA A 60 19.68 -12.54 3.08
C ALA A 60 19.10 -11.29 2.40
N GLY A 61 17.91 -11.39 1.82
CA GLY A 61 17.18 -10.25 1.26
C GLY A 61 16.90 -9.14 2.28
N VAL A 62 16.48 -9.50 3.49
CA VAL A 62 16.30 -8.55 4.61
C VAL A 62 17.62 -7.86 4.97
N MET A 63 18.72 -8.60 5.06
CA MET A 63 20.04 -8.04 5.41
C MET A 63 20.52 -7.04 4.36
N ILE A 64 20.39 -7.38 3.07
CA ILE A 64 20.76 -6.49 1.97
C ILE A 64 19.90 -5.22 2.00
N GLY A 65 18.57 -5.39 2.10
CA GLY A 65 17.66 -4.26 2.19
C GLY A 65 17.92 -3.36 3.39
N ALA A 66 18.18 -3.94 4.57
CA ALA A 66 18.53 -3.19 5.77
C ALA A 66 19.85 -2.40 5.60
N ALA A 67 20.87 -2.99 4.99
CA ALA A 67 22.14 -2.32 4.71
C ALA A 67 21.93 -1.12 3.78
N ILE A 68 21.17 -1.27 2.70
CA ILE A 68 20.86 -0.19 1.77
C ILE A 68 20.11 0.94 2.48
N VAL A 69 19.06 0.60 3.25
CA VAL A 69 18.29 1.58 4.03
C VAL A 69 19.17 2.32 5.03
N PHE A 70 20.03 1.60 5.75
CA PHE A 70 20.94 2.19 6.72
C PHE A 70 21.93 3.17 6.07
N LEU A 71 22.47 2.82 4.92
CA LEU A 71 23.39 3.68 4.17
C LEU A 71 22.72 4.99 3.73
N TYR A 72 21.60 4.92 3.01
CA TYR A 72 20.99 6.16 2.53
C TYR A 72 20.32 6.98 3.63
N ALA A 73 19.75 6.36 4.66
CA ALA A 73 19.14 7.05 5.78
C ALA A 73 20.20 7.65 6.72
N GLY A 74 21.28 6.91 7.00
CA GLY A 74 22.36 7.36 7.85
C GLY A 74 23.19 8.49 7.24
N LEU A 75 23.56 8.35 5.97
CA LEU A 75 24.36 9.37 5.27
C LEU A 75 23.54 10.53 4.76
N GLY A 76 22.32 10.28 4.28
CA GLY A 76 21.45 11.31 3.67
C GLY A 76 20.58 12.07 4.67
N GLY A 77 20.36 11.52 5.86
CA GLY A 77 19.49 12.09 6.87
C GLY A 77 18.08 12.40 6.33
N MET A 78 17.38 13.35 6.93
CA MET A 78 16.00 13.74 6.52
C MET A 78 15.89 14.26 5.08
N LYS A 79 16.95 14.87 4.54
CA LYS A 79 16.96 15.32 3.14
C LYS A 79 17.05 14.15 2.19
N GLY A 80 17.98 13.22 2.42
CA GLY A 80 18.14 12.00 1.63
C GLY A 80 16.85 11.17 1.62
N ILE A 81 16.26 10.93 2.79
CA ILE A 81 14.98 10.23 2.92
C ILE A 81 13.88 10.91 2.10
N THR A 82 13.77 12.24 2.14
CA THR A 82 12.74 12.97 1.41
C THR A 82 12.89 12.82 -0.11
N TYR A 83 14.11 12.99 -0.64
CA TYR A 83 14.35 12.82 -2.08
C TYR A 83 14.10 11.39 -2.55
N THR A 84 14.56 10.40 -1.79
CA THR A 84 14.29 8.99 -2.09
C THR A 84 12.80 8.69 -2.15
N GLN A 85 12.02 9.26 -1.23
CA GLN A 85 10.56 9.06 -1.22
C GLN A 85 9.84 9.74 -2.38
N VAL A 86 10.31 10.89 -2.85
CA VAL A 86 9.76 11.51 -4.06
C VAL A 86 10.01 10.61 -5.27
N ALA A 87 11.23 10.10 -5.43
CA ALA A 87 11.55 9.17 -6.50
C ALA A 87 10.73 7.88 -6.42
N GLN A 88 10.62 7.29 -5.23
CA GLN A 88 9.80 6.10 -4.98
C GLN A 88 8.33 6.31 -5.32
N TYR A 89 7.76 7.48 -4.95
CA TYR A 89 6.38 7.80 -5.30
C TYR A 89 6.19 7.86 -6.82
N CYS A 90 7.07 8.52 -7.54
CA CYS A 90 6.99 8.59 -9.00
C CYS A 90 7.02 7.19 -9.63
N VAL A 91 7.99 6.36 -9.25
CA VAL A 91 8.09 4.98 -9.75
C VAL A 91 6.81 4.18 -9.41
N MET A 92 6.33 4.28 -8.18
CA MET A 92 5.14 3.57 -7.72
C MET A 92 3.88 4.04 -8.48
N ALA A 93 3.71 5.36 -8.68
CA ALA A 93 2.58 5.91 -9.41
C ALA A 93 2.52 5.37 -10.85
N PHE A 94 3.66 5.35 -11.56
CA PHE A 94 3.74 4.77 -12.91
C PHE A 94 3.51 3.26 -12.89
N ALA A 95 4.15 2.53 -11.98
CA ALA A 95 4.03 1.07 -11.88
C ALA A 95 2.61 0.60 -11.59
N TYR A 96 1.82 1.37 -10.86
CA TYR A 96 0.41 1.06 -10.62
C TYR A 96 -0.50 1.56 -11.74
N THR A 97 -0.28 2.76 -12.25
CA THR A 97 -1.22 3.39 -13.19
C THR A 97 -1.16 2.77 -14.57
N ILE A 98 0.04 2.46 -15.08
CA ILE A 98 0.20 1.92 -16.43
C ILE A 98 -0.48 0.55 -16.59
N PRO A 99 -0.21 -0.46 -15.75
CA PRO A 99 -0.90 -1.75 -15.84
C PRO A 99 -2.41 -1.63 -15.61
N ALA A 100 -2.84 -0.73 -14.69
CA ALA A 100 -4.25 -0.50 -14.45
C ALA A 100 -4.99 0.00 -15.70
N ILE A 101 -4.41 0.97 -16.40
CA ILE A 101 -4.96 1.50 -17.66
C ILE A 101 -5.01 0.39 -18.71
N TYR A 102 -3.91 -0.36 -18.87
CA TYR A 102 -3.84 -1.42 -19.87
C TYR A 102 -4.93 -2.49 -19.65
N ILE A 103 -5.05 -2.99 -18.42
CA ILE A 103 -6.05 -4.02 -18.11
C ILE A 103 -7.47 -3.46 -18.18
N ALA A 104 -7.70 -2.23 -17.74
CA ALA A 104 -9.01 -1.58 -17.83
C ALA A 104 -9.45 -1.41 -19.29
N MET A 105 -8.55 -0.99 -20.16
CA MET A 105 -8.82 -0.88 -21.59
C MET A 105 -9.11 -2.26 -22.22
N ALA A 106 -8.36 -3.28 -21.83
CA ALA A 106 -8.54 -4.64 -22.36
C ALA A 106 -9.87 -5.29 -21.94
N LEU A 107 -10.37 -5.01 -20.74
CA LEU A 107 -11.57 -5.66 -20.18
C LEU A 107 -12.85 -4.82 -20.32
N THR A 108 -12.73 -3.49 -20.24
CA THR A 108 -13.89 -2.59 -20.17
C THR A 108 -13.88 -1.46 -21.20
N ASN A 109 -12.86 -1.41 -22.05
CA ASN A 109 -12.63 -0.35 -23.03
C ASN A 109 -12.62 1.08 -22.44
N ASN A 110 -12.32 1.21 -21.14
CA ASN A 110 -12.22 2.48 -20.43
C ASN A 110 -10.76 2.84 -20.15
N PHE A 111 -10.38 4.07 -20.51
CA PHE A 111 -9.03 4.59 -20.23
C PHE A 111 -8.81 4.87 -18.73
N ILE A 112 -9.86 5.25 -18.01
CA ILE A 112 -9.78 5.51 -16.56
C ILE A 112 -10.17 4.24 -15.81
N PRO A 113 -9.22 3.58 -15.09
CA PRO A 113 -9.46 2.29 -14.45
C PRO A 113 -10.61 2.31 -13.45
N GLN A 114 -10.77 3.40 -12.70
CA GLN A 114 -11.84 3.57 -11.71
C GLN A 114 -13.23 3.60 -12.36
N LEU A 115 -13.35 4.21 -13.55
CA LEU A 115 -14.59 4.19 -14.32
C LEU A 115 -14.84 2.82 -14.96
N GLY A 116 -13.76 2.13 -15.38
CA GLY A 116 -13.84 0.76 -15.85
C GLY A 116 -14.40 -0.21 -14.81
N LEU A 117 -14.07 -0.02 -13.53
CA LEU A 117 -14.57 -0.84 -12.43
C LEU A 117 -16.12 -0.75 -12.29
N ILE A 118 -16.67 0.42 -12.54
CA ILE A 118 -18.13 0.69 -12.48
C ILE A 118 -18.79 0.45 -13.85
N GLY A 119 -17.96 0.34 -14.90
CA GLY A 119 -18.41 0.16 -16.29
C GLY A 119 -18.81 -1.27 -16.61
N ASN A 120 -19.01 -1.51 -17.90
CA ASN A 120 -19.39 -2.82 -18.42
C ASN A 120 -18.15 -3.60 -18.86
N TYR A 121 -18.20 -4.90 -18.66
CA TYR A 121 -17.26 -5.84 -19.23
C TYR A 121 -17.56 -6.01 -20.74
N THR A 122 -16.55 -5.82 -21.59
CA THR A 122 -16.74 -5.76 -23.05
C THR A 122 -15.99 -6.83 -23.84
N LYS A 123 -15.24 -7.71 -23.16
CA LYS A 123 -14.43 -8.74 -23.82
C LYS A 123 -15.25 -10.01 -24.22
N GLY A 124 -16.47 -10.17 -23.72
CA GLY A 124 -17.37 -11.28 -24.07
C GLY A 124 -18.48 -10.88 -25.01
N GLU A 125 -19.30 -11.85 -25.44
CA GLU A 125 -20.49 -11.60 -26.25
C GLU A 125 -21.60 -10.88 -25.46
N GLU A 126 -21.62 -11.03 -24.14
CA GLU A 126 -22.59 -10.41 -23.25
C GLU A 126 -22.00 -9.14 -22.60
N VAL A 127 -22.71 -8.04 -22.73
CA VAL A 127 -22.38 -6.78 -22.05
C VAL A 127 -22.98 -6.82 -20.65
N ILE A 128 -22.17 -7.17 -19.65
CA ILE A 128 -22.59 -7.21 -18.25
C ILE A 128 -21.76 -6.22 -17.41
N PRO A 129 -22.29 -5.69 -16.30
CA PRO A 129 -21.51 -4.86 -15.39
C PRO A 129 -20.25 -5.62 -14.90
N PHE A 130 -19.09 -4.96 -14.89
CA PHE A 130 -17.83 -5.60 -14.53
C PHE A 130 -17.86 -6.22 -13.11
N LEU A 131 -18.46 -5.53 -12.15
CA LEU A 131 -18.62 -6.06 -10.79
C LEU A 131 -19.51 -7.29 -10.73
N GLN A 132 -20.51 -7.38 -11.59
CA GLN A 132 -21.35 -8.57 -11.69
C GLN A 132 -20.56 -9.76 -12.28
N LYS A 133 -19.76 -9.53 -13.32
CA LYS A 133 -18.83 -10.55 -13.85
C LYS A 133 -17.91 -11.07 -12.76
N LEU A 134 -17.32 -10.17 -11.97
CA LEU A 134 -16.43 -10.52 -10.87
C LEU A 134 -17.15 -11.35 -9.78
N ASN A 135 -18.40 -11.02 -9.45
CA ASN A 135 -19.21 -11.79 -8.51
C ASN A 135 -19.52 -13.20 -9.06
N ASN A 136 -19.94 -13.30 -10.31
CA ASN A 136 -20.24 -14.57 -10.94
C ASN A 136 -19.03 -15.51 -10.93
N ILE A 137 -17.87 -15.01 -11.32
CA ILE A 137 -16.61 -15.78 -11.29
C ILE A 137 -16.29 -16.27 -9.87
N ASN A 138 -16.48 -15.44 -8.84
CA ASN A 138 -16.25 -15.89 -7.48
C ASN A 138 -17.21 -16.99 -7.04
N VAL A 139 -18.48 -16.88 -7.40
CA VAL A 139 -19.50 -17.89 -7.08
C VAL A 139 -19.22 -19.20 -7.82
N GLU A 140 -18.83 -19.15 -9.08
CA GLU A 140 -18.43 -20.31 -9.87
C GLU A 140 -17.24 -21.07 -9.24
N LEU A 141 -16.31 -20.35 -8.63
CA LEU A 141 -15.18 -20.92 -7.88
C LEU A 141 -15.53 -21.40 -6.46
N GLY A 142 -16.81 -21.34 -6.06
CA GLY A 142 -17.27 -21.75 -4.73
C GLY A 142 -17.01 -20.70 -3.63
N PHE A 143 -16.65 -19.48 -3.98
CA PHE A 143 -16.51 -18.37 -3.02
C PHE A 143 -17.81 -17.57 -2.93
N GLN A 144 -17.91 -16.75 -1.89
CA GLN A 144 -18.97 -15.73 -1.81
C GLN A 144 -18.76 -14.64 -2.86
N GLU A 145 -19.83 -13.93 -3.22
CA GLU A 145 -19.74 -12.77 -4.10
C GLU A 145 -18.66 -11.79 -3.62
N TYR A 146 -17.87 -11.27 -4.52
CA TYR A 146 -16.77 -10.35 -4.19
C TYR A 146 -17.24 -9.08 -3.50
N THR A 147 -18.40 -8.58 -3.93
CA THR A 147 -19.03 -7.36 -3.39
C THR A 147 -19.87 -7.61 -2.13
N SER A 148 -20.19 -8.87 -1.80
CA SER A 148 -20.86 -9.19 -0.56
C SER A 148 -19.87 -9.07 0.61
N GLY A 149 -20.18 -8.18 1.56
CA GLY A 149 -19.31 -7.97 2.72
C GLY A 149 -19.20 -9.21 3.61
N LYS A 150 -17.99 -9.76 3.75
CA LYS A 150 -17.69 -10.88 4.66
C LYS A 150 -17.66 -10.48 6.13
N LEU A 151 -17.51 -9.19 6.40
CA LEU A 151 -17.35 -8.66 7.74
C LEU A 151 -18.64 -8.01 8.23
N SER A 152 -18.98 -8.20 9.51
CA SER A 152 -20.07 -7.45 10.12
C SER A 152 -19.78 -5.94 10.10
N THR A 153 -20.83 -5.13 10.05
CA THR A 153 -20.72 -3.67 10.03
C THR A 153 -19.88 -3.12 11.19
N ILE A 154 -19.99 -3.74 12.37
CA ILE A 154 -19.21 -3.37 13.55
C ILE A 154 -17.72 -3.65 13.34
N ASN A 155 -17.36 -4.82 12.79
CA ASN A 155 -15.98 -5.15 12.50
C ASN A 155 -15.39 -4.21 11.45
N MET A 156 -16.14 -3.89 10.40
CA MET A 156 -15.71 -2.94 9.39
C MET A 156 -15.47 -1.56 9.98
N PHE A 157 -16.36 -1.07 10.84
CA PHE A 157 -16.19 0.19 11.55
C PHE A 157 -14.96 0.18 12.45
N CYS A 158 -14.76 -0.88 13.24
CA CYS A 158 -13.62 -1.02 14.14
C CYS A 158 -12.29 -1.06 13.38
N ILE A 159 -12.21 -1.80 12.28
CA ILE A 159 -11.02 -1.84 11.42
C ILE A 159 -10.72 -0.46 10.84
N THR A 160 -11.74 0.20 10.28
CA THR A 160 -11.58 1.54 9.70
C THR A 160 -11.12 2.55 10.76
N ALA A 161 -11.77 2.57 11.92
CA ALA A 161 -11.40 3.45 13.03
C ALA A 161 -9.97 3.17 13.53
N ALA A 162 -9.59 1.89 13.68
CA ALA A 162 -8.23 1.51 14.09
C ALA A 162 -7.17 1.95 13.07
N LEU A 163 -7.43 1.77 11.78
CA LEU A 163 -6.52 2.23 10.71
C LEU A 163 -6.42 3.76 10.67
N MET A 164 -7.52 4.48 10.80
CA MET A 164 -7.51 5.95 10.81
C MET A 164 -6.75 6.51 12.01
N CYS A 165 -7.08 6.04 13.22
CA CYS A 165 -6.42 6.49 14.45
C CYS A 165 -4.95 6.06 14.49
N GLY A 166 -4.65 4.82 14.10
CA GLY A 166 -3.30 4.28 14.06
C GLY A 166 -2.41 5.06 13.11
N THR A 167 -2.86 5.28 11.88
CA THR A 167 -2.09 6.05 10.87
C THR A 167 -1.84 7.49 11.32
N ALA A 168 -2.82 8.14 11.94
CA ALA A 168 -2.66 9.50 12.47
C ALA A 168 -1.64 9.59 13.63
N GLY A 169 -1.46 8.50 14.39
CA GLY A 169 -0.56 8.42 15.54
C GLY A 169 0.88 7.97 15.23
N LEU A 170 1.20 7.60 14.00
CA LEU A 170 2.53 7.10 13.64
C LEU A 170 3.63 8.15 13.83
N PRO A 171 4.66 7.87 14.65
CA PRO A 171 5.71 8.84 14.96
C PRO A 171 6.45 9.35 13.71
N HIS A 172 6.74 8.48 12.77
CA HIS A 172 7.44 8.81 11.53
C HIS A 172 6.60 9.69 10.56
N VAL A 173 5.28 9.64 10.65
CA VAL A 173 4.38 10.55 9.92
C VAL A 173 4.35 11.91 10.58
N ILE A 174 4.23 11.93 11.90
CA ILE A 174 4.14 13.16 12.70
C ILE A 174 5.42 14.00 12.60
N VAL A 175 6.59 13.37 12.62
CA VAL A 175 7.90 14.07 12.49
C VAL A 175 7.96 14.92 11.22
N ARG A 176 7.28 14.55 10.14
CA ARG A 176 7.29 15.34 8.88
C ARG A 176 6.64 16.71 9.02
N PHE A 177 5.69 16.89 9.92
CA PHE A 177 5.11 18.22 10.19
C PHE A 177 6.11 19.19 10.78
N PHE A 178 7.17 18.71 11.42
CA PHE A 178 8.24 19.56 11.94
C PHE A 178 9.24 20.00 10.86
N THR A 179 9.39 19.24 9.79
CA THR A 179 10.36 19.54 8.73
C THR A 179 9.87 20.61 7.74
N VAL A 180 8.59 20.93 7.75
CA VAL A 180 7.99 21.94 6.85
C VAL A 180 8.28 23.36 7.34
N LYS A 181 8.61 24.29 6.42
CA LYS A 181 9.05 25.65 6.75
C LYS A 181 8.00 26.52 7.46
N SER A 182 6.71 26.37 7.14
CA SER A 182 5.64 27.22 7.68
C SER A 182 4.32 26.47 7.84
N VAL A 183 3.41 26.98 8.69
CA VAL A 183 2.07 26.40 8.89
C VAL A 183 1.23 26.47 7.60
N LYS A 184 1.38 27.51 6.78
CA LYS A 184 0.70 27.59 5.47
C LYS A 184 1.19 26.49 4.53
N ALA A 185 2.50 26.25 4.48
CA ALA A 185 3.08 25.18 3.70
C ALA A 185 2.61 23.80 4.17
N VAL A 186 2.40 23.56 5.47
CA VAL A 186 1.80 22.31 5.98
C VAL A 186 0.42 22.06 5.38
N ARG A 187 -0.45 23.07 5.34
CA ARG A 187 -1.81 22.91 4.79
C ARG A 187 -1.78 22.59 3.29
N THR A 188 -1.00 23.34 2.52
CA THR A 188 -0.84 23.09 1.08
C THR A 188 -0.27 21.71 0.81
N SER A 189 0.76 21.31 1.56
CA SER A 189 1.36 19.99 1.47
C SER A 189 0.36 18.87 1.80
N ALA A 190 -0.47 19.05 2.82
CA ALA A 190 -1.51 18.08 3.19
C ALA A 190 -2.54 17.89 2.07
N CYS A 191 -3.00 18.96 1.41
CA CYS A 191 -3.91 18.88 0.28
C CYS A 191 -3.30 18.07 -0.89
N TRP A 192 -2.06 18.35 -1.27
CA TRP A 192 -1.35 17.61 -2.31
C TRP A 192 -1.11 16.16 -1.91
N THR A 193 -0.76 15.91 -0.65
CA THR A 193 -0.58 14.54 -0.14
C THR A 193 -1.87 13.73 -0.26
N LEU A 194 -3.03 14.31 0.09
CA LEU A 194 -4.32 13.64 -0.08
C LEU A 194 -4.62 13.31 -1.55
N ALA A 195 -4.34 14.25 -2.47
CA ALA A 195 -4.53 14.01 -3.91
C ALA A 195 -3.64 12.87 -4.42
N PHE A 196 -2.36 12.87 -4.06
CA PHE A 196 -1.41 11.83 -4.46
C PHE A 196 -1.71 10.46 -3.84
N ILE A 197 -2.13 10.43 -2.57
CA ILE A 197 -2.58 9.20 -1.92
C ILE A 197 -3.84 8.67 -2.61
N ALA A 198 -4.80 9.52 -2.93
CA ALA A 198 -6.04 9.11 -3.60
C ALA A 198 -5.76 8.43 -4.94
N VAL A 199 -4.82 8.92 -5.73
CA VAL A 199 -4.44 8.29 -7.01
C VAL A 199 -4.05 6.83 -6.80
N ILE A 200 -3.15 6.55 -5.85
CA ILE A 200 -2.65 5.17 -5.62
C ILE A 200 -3.71 4.30 -4.95
N TYR A 201 -4.36 4.80 -3.91
CA TYR A 201 -5.34 4.01 -3.15
C TYR A 201 -6.63 3.71 -3.92
N LEU A 202 -6.98 4.52 -4.91
CA LEU A 202 -8.09 4.22 -5.82
C LEU A 202 -7.65 3.27 -6.96
N THR A 203 -6.40 3.33 -7.38
CA THR A 203 -5.89 2.50 -8.47
C THR A 203 -5.58 1.07 -7.99
N ALA A 204 -5.01 0.89 -6.81
CA ALA A 204 -4.60 -0.44 -6.30
C ALA A 204 -5.75 -1.46 -6.19
N PRO A 205 -6.93 -1.15 -5.58
CA PRO A 205 -8.06 -2.06 -5.54
C PRO A 205 -8.60 -2.39 -6.93
N THR A 206 -8.55 -1.41 -7.83
CA THR A 206 -9.01 -1.56 -9.23
C THR A 206 -8.13 -2.56 -9.97
N ILE A 207 -6.80 -2.48 -9.82
CA ILE A 207 -5.88 -3.49 -10.38
C ILE A 207 -6.20 -4.87 -9.81
N GLY A 208 -6.40 -4.99 -8.50
CA GLY A 208 -6.72 -6.27 -7.86
C GLY A 208 -7.98 -6.92 -8.44
N ALA A 209 -9.04 -6.14 -8.66
CA ALA A 209 -10.27 -6.61 -9.27
C ALA A 209 -10.08 -7.03 -10.74
N PHE A 210 -9.43 -6.20 -11.54
CA PHE A 210 -9.17 -6.49 -12.95
C PHE A 210 -8.22 -7.67 -13.14
N SER A 211 -7.13 -7.71 -12.38
CA SER A 211 -6.16 -8.82 -12.46
C SER A 211 -6.81 -10.14 -12.09
N ARG A 212 -7.72 -10.15 -11.10
CA ARG A 212 -8.44 -11.36 -10.71
C ARG A 212 -9.32 -11.89 -11.86
N VAL A 213 -10.09 -11.02 -12.50
CA VAL A 213 -10.93 -11.43 -13.66
C VAL A 213 -10.04 -11.93 -14.80
N ASN A 214 -9.02 -11.15 -15.17
CA ASN A 214 -8.13 -11.52 -16.27
C ASN A 214 -7.38 -12.84 -16.02
N LEU A 215 -6.89 -13.03 -14.80
CA LEU A 215 -6.20 -14.27 -14.40
C LEU A 215 -7.12 -15.49 -14.52
N ILE A 216 -8.32 -15.41 -13.95
CA ILE A 216 -9.25 -16.52 -13.94
C ILE A 216 -9.72 -16.85 -15.37
N GLU A 217 -9.98 -15.85 -16.19
CA GLU A 217 -10.35 -16.07 -17.59
C GLU A 217 -9.26 -16.73 -18.42
N GLN A 218 -7.99 -16.44 -18.12
CA GLN A 218 -6.86 -17.08 -18.83
C GLN A 218 -6.60 -18.51 -18.37
N LEU A 219 -6.92 -18.83 -17.11
CA LEU A 219 -6.64 -20.14 -16.52
C LEU A 219 -7.88 -21.06 -16.49
N ASN A 220 -9.09 -20.51 -16.54
CA ASN A 220 -10.32 -21.29 -16.44
C ASN A 220 -10.49 -22.18 -17.69
N ASN A 221 -10.67 -23.50 -17.47
CA ASN A 221 -10.79 -24.52 -18.52
C ASN A 221 -9.56 -24.66 -19.43
N THR A 222 -8.41 -24.10 -19.06
CA THR A 222 -7.14 -24.32 -19.78
C THR A 222 -6.49 -25.59 -19.24
N ARG A 223 -6.03 -26.46 -20.15
CA ARG A 223 -5.27 -27.67 -19.75
C ARG A 223 -3.93 -27.22 -19.17
N TYR A 224 -3.42 -28.01 -18.22
CA TYR A 224 -2.14 -27.69 -17.54
C TYR A 224 -0.95 -27.56 -18.52
N ASP A 225 -1.01 -28.30 -19.64
CA ASP A 225 0.02 -28.29 -20.68
C ASP A 225 -0.04 -27.02 -21.59
N GLU A 226 -1.16 -26.29 -21.54
CA GLU A 226 -1.44 -25.09 -22.36
C GLU A 226 -1.44 -23.79 -21.54
N VAL A 227 -1.01 -23.89 -20.28
CA VAL A 227 -0.94 -22.72 -19.40
C VAL A 227 0.14 -21.75 -19.89
N PRO A 228 -0.05 -20.43 -19.80
CA PRO A 228 0.94 -19.45 -20.21
C PRO A 228 2.27 -19.61 -19.45
N GLU A 229 3.42 -19.38 -20.13
CA GLU A 229 4.77 -19.54 -19.57
C GLU A 229 4.99 -18.76 -18.24
N TRP A 230 4.32 -17.63 -18.07
CA TRP A 230 4.41 -16.86 -16.82
C TRP A 230 3.85 -17.61 -15.61
N PHE A 231 2.97 -18.58 -15.80
CA PHE A 231 2.37 -19.37 -14.70
C PHE A 231 3.41 -20.28 -14.04
N ASP A 232 4.30 -20.87 -14.82
CA ASP A 232 5.36 -21.77 -14.33
C ASP A 232 6.32 -21.04 -13.39
N GLU A 233 6.60 -19.75 -13.66
CA GLU A 233 7.42 -18.90 -12.78
C GLU A 233 6.73 -18.67 -11.41
N PHE A 234 5.40 -18.52 -11.40
CA PHE A 234 4.65 -18.36 -10.15
C PHE A 234 4.50 -19.65 -9.37
N GLU A 235 4.38 -20.78 -10.03
CA GLU A 235 4.26 -22.09 -9.36
C GLU A 235 5.54 -22.45 -8.63
N THR A 236 6.69 -22.29 -9.25
CA THR A 236 7.99 -22.50 -8.60
C THR A 236 8.21 -21.59 -7.40
N THR A 237 7.70 -20.36 -7.45
CA THR A 237 7.84 -19.39 -6.36
C THR A 237 6.90 -19.67 -5.18
N ALA A 238 5.75 -20.28 -5.42
CA ALA A 238 4.79 -20.65 -4.38
C ALA A 238 5.20 -21.90 -3.56
N GLN A 239 6.15 -22.69 -4.07
CA GLN A 239 6.68 -23.89 -3.39
C GLN A 239 7.88 -23.58 -2.48
N MET A 240 8.43 -22.37 -2.47
CA MET A 240 9.47 -21.89 -1.56
C MET A 240 8.84 -21.14 -0.37
#